data_f73831798b022555031e6c791cba8028
#
_entry.id   f73831798b022555031e6c791cba8028
#
_cell.length_a   1.000
_cell.length_b   1.000
_cell.length_c   1.000
_cell.angle_alpha   90.00
_cell.angle_beta   90.00
_cell.angle_gamma   90.00
#
_symmetry.space_group_name_H-M   'P 1'
#
loop_
_entity.id
_entity.type
_entity.pdbx_description
1 polymer ?
#
loop_
_entity_poly.entity_id
_entity_poly.type
_entity_poly.pdbx_seq_one_letter_code
_entity_poly.pdbx_strand_id
1 'polypeptide(L)'
;MWQQPPPCAKNSGAKARKKAGTESTKKTEPLFFIFVFLIFCPAFGAGPCFSVVSVALCVLCDRFLPLETTTRFNWTQPRHPCSIPLALFCKGPHMTLRCDLILRDATIFDGTGTARTKGDVGVTGDRIVAVGDLGRYSADREVIATGKAVAPGFIDAHTHDDRAVLCGPACMLCKMSQGVSTVVVGNCGISLSPVRMKQRPIPPLDLLGDESWWTFDSFGDYAKRLSDEPAPVNTYAMIGHMPLRVEAMGGDVKRAATDREAEHMRGRLGASLKEGASGFSTGLYYPPNMEAPTDEVIAVAQALREAGGIYVSHMRDEANLVLDSINETVRIGEGAGVPVVISHHKCSMPENFGRSVETLALIERLREQHKVDFDVYPYYAGSTVLMPDRVRPDVAIKIAWSNPHPEMEGKFLADVAKQWNMGLKEAAERLLPAGAIMFQMEEADVRRIMQHPLSMIGSDGLPHDTFPHPRLWGCFPRVLGYYARELKLFSMETAVHKMTGRVAEVFGIVDRGVIRAGAFADLVLFDPATVKDAADFDHPTRPSIGILETWVNGQSAYVNGKGATEARAGRLVTRGRG
;
A
#
# COMPACT_ATOMS: atom_id res chain seq x y z
N MET A 1 19.34 14.10 19.96
CA MET A 1 18.27 13.80 20.93
C MET A 1 16.96 14.12 20.22
N TRP A 2 16.31 13.11 19.66
CA TRP A 2 14.97 13.25 19.10
C TRP A 2 14.00 12.86 20.20
N GLN A 3 13.23 13.84 20.67
CA GLN A 3 12.13 13.57 21.60
C GLN A 3 11.03 12.84 20.84
N GLN A 4 10.50 11.78 21.44
CA GLN A 4 9.29 11.12 20.96
C GLN A 4 8.15 12.14 20.88
N PRO A 5 7.27 12.05 19.84
CA PRO A 5 6.09 12.89 19.81
C PRO A 5 5.21 12.57 21.03
N PRO A 6 4.59 13.58 21.64
CA PRO A 6 3.70 13.37 22.79
C PRO A 6 2.50 12.51 22.38
N PRO A 7 1.91 11.74 23.29
CA PRO A 7 0.69 10.99 23.03
C PRO A 7 -0.42 11.95 22.59
N CYS A 8 -1.15 11.58 21.54
CA CYS A 8 -2.25 12.34 20.98
C CYS A 8 -3.21 12.87 22.06
N ALA A 9 -3.30 14.19 22.18
CA ALA A 9 -4.20 14.84 23.13
C ALA A 9 -5.67 14.57 22.76
N LYS A 10 -6.46 14.19 23.76
CA LYS A 10 -7.91 14.01 23.66
C LYS A 10 -8.56 15.36 23.36
N ASN A 11 -9.10 15.56 22.17
CA ASN A 11 -9.97 16.69 21.87
C ASN A 11 -11.37 16.44 22.44
N SER A 12 -11.64 17.01 23.60
CA SER A 12 -12.98 17.13 24.16
C SER A 12 -13.77 18.22 23.42
N GLY A 13 -14.84 17.84 22.72
CA GLY A 13 -15.69 18.72 21.97
C GLY A 13 -16.42 19.74 22.84
N ALA A 14 -16.37 20.98 22.44
CA ALA A 14 -17.24 22.06 22.93
C ALA A 14 -18.27 22.40 21.85
N LYS A 15 -19.55 22.27 22.21
CA LYS A 15 -20.73 22.68 21.43
C LYS A 15 -20.75 24.20 21.27
N ALA A 16 -20.96 24.68 20.06
CA ALA A 16 -21.56 26.00 19.84
C ALA A 16 -22.61 25.90 18.74
N ARG A 17 -23.87 26.06 19.13
CA ARG A 17 -25.03 26.34 18.26
C ARG A 17 -24.92 27.78 17.75
N LYS A 18 -25.19 28.01 16.45
CA LYS A 18 -26.01 29.17 16.02
C LYS A 18 -26.67 28.93 14.66
N LYS A 19 -27.88 29.50 14.59
CA LYS A 19 -28.94 29.36 13.62
C LYS A 19 -28.75 30.23 12.36
N ALA A 20 -29.39 29.74 11.31
CA ALA A 20 -30.26 30.42 10.35
C ALA A 20 -29.68 31.30 9.25
N GLY A 21 -30.17 31.07 8.06
CA GLY A 21 -30.24 32.02 6.95
C GLY A 21 -30.35 31.33 5.60
N THR A 22 -31.57 31.18 5.14
CA THR A 22 -32.00 30.83 3.80
C THR A 22 -31.40 31.73 2.73
N GLU A 23 -30.97 31.21 1.58
CA GLU A 23 -31.57 31.57 0.31
C GLU A 23 -31.01 30.74 -0.86
N SER A 24 -31.95 30.34 -1.69
CA SER A 24 -31.87 29.58 -2.91
C SER A 24 -31.41 30.47 -4.07
N THR A 25 -30.42 30.00 -4.85
CA THR A 25 -30.40 30.34 -6.29
C THR A 25 -29.82 29.16 -7.07
N LYS A 26 -30.70 28.50 -7.79
CA LYS A 26 -30.40 27.55 -8.86
C LYS A 26 -29.62 28.28 -9.97
N LYS A 27 -28.40 27.76 -10.28
CA LYS A 27 -27.79 27.99 -11.59
C LYS A 27 -27.72 26.64 -12.29
N THR A 28 -28.47 26.53 -13.36
CA THR A 28 -28.45 25.48 -14.35
C THR A 28 -27.17 25.60 -15.17
N GLU A 29 -26.38 24.53 -15.17
CA GLU A 29 -25.29 24.32 -16.12
C GLU A 29 -25.84 23.67 -17.41
N PRO A 30 -25.37 24.04 -18.60
CA PRO A 30 -25.79 23.39 -19.84
C PRO A 30 -25.00 22.11 -20.08
N LEU A 31 -25.73 21.02 -20.26
CA LEU A 31 -25.23 19.75 -20.80
C LEU A 31 -24.82 19.95 -22.27
N PHE A 32 -23.56 19.72 -22.58
CA PHE A 32 -23.10 19.56 -23.96
C PHE A 32 -23.14 18.09 -24.38
N PHE A 33 -24.05 17.76 -25.30
CA PHE A 33 -24.03 16.52 -26.03
C PHE A 33 -23.13 16.68 -27.27
N ILE A 34 -22.08 15.87 -27.37
CA ILE A 34 -21.28 15.77 -28.60
C ILE A 34 -21.85 14.61 -29.42
N PHE A 35 -22.46 14.92 -30.56
CA PHE A 35 -22.81 13.91 -31.57
C PHE A 35 -21.62 13.72 -32.51
N VAL A 36 -21.09 12.50 -32.55
CA VAL A 36 -20.12 12.08 -33.57
C VAL A 36 -20.88 11.39 -34.68
N PHE A 37 -20.92 12.03 -35.88
CA PHE A 37 -21.43 11.38 -37.09
C PHE A 37 -20.29 10.62 -37.75
N LEU A 38 -20.42 9.28 -37.83
CA LEU A 38 -19.59 8.43 -38.67
C LEU A 38 -20.27 8.30 -40.02
N ILE A 39 -19.63 8.85 -41.07
CA ILE A 39 -20.06 8.63 -42.46
C ILE A 39 -19.28 7.42 -42.98
N PHE A 40 -20.00 6.32 -43.24
CA PHE A 40 -19.47 5.17 -43.94
C PHE A 40 -19.61 5.42 -45.46
N CYS A 41 -18.50 5.33 -46.19
CA CYS A 41 -18.49 5.27 -47.63
C CYS A 41 -18.00 3.88 -48.05
N PRO A 42 -18.76 3.07 -48.79
CA PRO A 42 -18.30 1.82 -49.32
C PRO A 42 -17.69 2.03 -50.71
N ALA A 43 -16.39 1.71 -50.85
CA ALA A 43 -15.79 1.54 -52.16
C ALA A 43 -14.93 0.27 -52.21
N PHE A 44 -15.12 -0.50 -53.23
CA PHE A 44 -14.60 -1.81 -53.55
C PHE A 44 -13.07 -1.86 -53.75
N GLY A 45 -12.44 -2.90 -53.24
CA GLY A 45 -11.31 -3.57 -53.86
C GLY A 45 -9.90 -3.17 -53.42
N ALA A 46 -9.19 -4.16 -52.82
CA ALA A 46 -7.75 -4.35 -52.75
C ALA A 46 -6.94 -3.57 -51.67
N GLY A 47 -6.51 -4.30 -50.64
CA GLY A 47 -5.27 -4.13 -49.86
C GLY A 47 -5.26 -3.01 -48.77
N PRO A 48 -4.70 -3.30 -47.57
CA PRO A 48 -4.72 -2.33 -46.49
C PRO A 48 -3.54 -1.34 -46.57
N CYS A 49 -3.85 -0.08 -46.80
CA CYS A 49 -2.97 1.03 -46.52
C CYS A 49 -3.66 1.92 -45.46
N PHE A 50 -3.12 1.95 -44.26
CA PHE A 50 -3.54 2.92 -43.21
C PHE A 50 -2.86 4.26 -43.50
N SER A 51 -3.62 5.27 -43.88
CA SER A 51 -3.18 6.66 -43.81
C SER A 51 -3.91 7.36 -42.66
N VAL A 52 -3.12 7.81 -41.67
CA VAL A 52 -3.60 8.62 -40.56
C VAL A 52 -3.84 10.04 -41.09
N VAL A 53 -5.09 10.48 -41.10
CA VAL A 53 -5.43 11.88 -41.34
C VAL A 53 -5.54 12.58 -39.99
N SER A 54 -4.55 13.43 -39.67
CA SER A 54 -4.61 14.33 -38.52
C SER A 54 -5.57 15.49 -38.81
N VAL A 55 -6.69 15.53 -38.11
CA VAL A 55 -7.58 16.71 -38.13
C VAL A 55 -7.14 17.64 -37.01
N ALA A 56 -6.54 18.77 -37.36
CA ALA A 56 -6.28 19.85 -36.43
C ALA A 56 -7.56 20.69 -36.26
N LEU A 57 -8.12 20.68 -35.06
CA LEU A 57 -9.25 21.58 -34.71
C LEU A 57 -8.70 22.88 -34.17
N CYS A 58 -8.91 23.97 -34.93
CA CYS A 58 -8.62 25.32 -34.49
C CYS A 58 -9.92 25.93 -33.92
N VAL A 59 -9.95 26.20 -32.62
CA VAL A 59 -11.05 26.94 -31.97
C VAL A 59 -10.59 28.38 -31.80
N LEU A 60 -11.21 29.31 -32.51
CA LEU A 60 -11.08 30.74 -32.24
C LEU A 60 -12.40 31.48 -32.42
N CYS A 61 -12.81 32.06 -31.32
CA CYS A 61 -13.47 33.35 -31.10
C CYS A 61 -14.77 33.74 -31.82
N ASP A 62 -15.75 34.00 -30.96
CA ASP A 62 -16.85 34.98 -31.06
C ASP A 62 -16.93 35.88 -32.31
N ARG A 63 -18.01 35.70 -33.07
CA ARG A 63 -19.00 36.67 -33.50
C ARG A 63 -19.97 36.04 -34.50
N PHE A 64 -21.24 36.06 -34.15
CA PHE A 64 -22.36 35.70 -35.01
C PHE A 64 -22.56 36.74 -36.11
N LEU A 65 -22.70 36.27 -37.36
CA LEU A 65 -23.53 36.88 -38.41
C LEU A 65 -24.05 35.74 -39.31
N PRO A 66 -25.33 35.79 -39.74
CA PRO A 66 -25.92 34.76 -40.57
C PRO A 66 -25.64 34.98 -42.04
N LEU A 67 -25.28 33.93 -42.77
CA LEU A 67 -25.26 33.93 -44.25
C LEU A 67 -26.01 32.72 -44.79
N GLU A 68 -27.24 32.97 -45.24
CA GLU A 68 -27.88 32.14 -46.26
C GLU A 68 -27.12 32.34 -47.55
N THR A 69 -26.76 31.25 -48.24
CA THR A 69 -26.94 31.12 -49.67
C THR A 69 -26.41 29.78 -50.18
N THR A 70 -27.27 29.02 -50.79
CA THR A 70 -27.00 27.86 -51.64
C THR A 70 -26.35 28.31 -52.93
N THR A 71 -25.14 27.80 -53.23
CA THR A 71 -24.58 27.83 -54.60
C THR A 71 -23.98 26.45 -54.97
N ARG A 72 -24.53 25.88 -56.06
CA ARG A 72 -24.01 24.69 -56.72
C ARG A 72 -22.71 25.08 -57.42
N PHE A 73 -21.62 24.34 -57.18
CA PHE A 73 -20.39 24.46 -57.96
C PHE A 73 -20.29 23.32 -58.96
N ASN A 74 -20.22 23.71 -60.27
CA ASN A 74 -19.89 22.84 -61.40
C ASN A 74 -18.36 22.72 -61.50
N TRP A 75 -17.86 21.49 -61.61
CA TRP A 75 -16.45 21.19 -61.88
C TRP A 75 -16.15 21.31 -63.37
N THR A 76 -15.39 22.32 -63.76
CA THR A 76 -14.62 22.30 -65.01
C THR A 76 -13.16 22.60 -64.64
N GLN A 77 -12.26 21.70 -65.05
CA GLN A 77 -10.82 21.87 -64.89
C GLN A 77 -10.31 23.13 -65.58
N PRO A 78 -9.25 23.75 -64.99
CA PRO A 78 -8.10 24.10 -65.83
C PRO A 78 -6.75 23.78 -65.14
N ARG A 79 -5.82 23.44 -66.01
CA ARG A 79 -4.40 23.24 -65.77
C ARG A 79 -3.75 24.57 -65.42
N HIS A 80 -2.97 24.65 -64.34
CA HIS A 80 -1.70 25.37 -64.22
C HIS A 80 -1.06 25.08 -62.86
N PRO A 81 0.25 24.83 -62.79
CA PRO A 81 0.95 24.59 -61.52
C PRO A 81 1.22 25.93 -60.85
N CYS A 82 0.51 26.22 -59.76
CA CYS A 82 0.84 27.32 -58.88
C CYS A 82 1.81 26.79 -57.83
N SER A 83 3.10 27.06 -58.03
CA SER A 83 4.14 26.91 -57.02
C SER A 83 3.94 27.95 -55.93
N ILE A 84 3.27 27.58 -54.83
CA ILE A 84 3.24 28.37 -53.60
C ILE A 84 4.54 28.09 -52.88
N PRO A 85 5.37 29.10 -52.51
CA PRO A 85 6.57 28.84 -51.72
C PRO A 85 6.15 28.34 -50.33
N LEU A 86 6.62 27.17 -50.02
CA LEU A 86 6.44 26.52 -48.71
C LEU A 86 7.39 27.20 -47.65
N ALA A 87 7.21 28.46 -47.40
CA ALA A 87 8.02 29.21 -46.45
C ALA A 87 7.21 30.32 -45.75
N LEU A 88 6.15 29.90 -45.08
CA LEU A 88 5.57 30.68 -43.97
C LEU A 88 4.89 29.74 -42.99
N PHE A 89 5.69 28.81 -42.41
CA PHE A 89 5.29 28.28 -41.12
C PHE A 89 5.49 29.39 -40.10
N CYS A 90 4.42 30.02 -39.72
CA CYS A 90 4.33 30.91 -38.58
C CYS A 90 4.98 30.23 -37.39
N LYS A 91 6.09 30.76 -36.91
CA LYS A 91 6.52 30.60 -35.53
C LYS A 91 5.46 31.27 -34.67
N GLY A 92 4.33 30.58 -34.42
CA GLY A 92 3.42 30.98 -33.36
C GLY A 92 4.19 30.97 -32.03
N PRO A 93 3.81 31.75 -31.04
CA PRO A 93 4.43 31.70 -29.73
C PRO A 93 4.35 30.23 -29.26
N HIS A 94 5.51 29.61 -28.98
CA HIS A 94 5.57 28.28 -28.41
C HIS A 94 4.81 28.34 -27.09
N MET A 95 3.57 27.81 -27.06
CA MET A 95 2.86 27.64 -25.79
C MET A 95 3.71 26.73 -24.91
N THR A 96 4.30 27.30 -23.89
CA THR A 96 5.00 26.55 -22.85
C THR A 96 3.94 25.81 -22.05
N LEU A 97 3.99 24.50 -22.06
CA LEU A 97 3.13 23.67 -21.22
C LEU A 97 3.58 23.83 -19.77
N ARG A 98 2.65 23.97 -18.83
CA ARG A 98 2.96 24.24 -17.43
C ARG A 98 2.61 23.03 -16.56
N CYS A 99 3.51 22.72 -15.64
CA CYS A 99 3.33 21.74 -14.57
C CYS A 99 3.41 22.45 -13.21
N ASP A 100 3.00 21.77 -12.15
CA ASP A 100 3.22 22.23 -10.77
C ASP A 100 4.62 21.81 -10.31
N LEU A 101 5.07 20.62 -10.71
CA LEU A 101 6.38 20.06 -10.37
C LEU A 101 7.01 19.40 -11.61
N ILE A 102 8.30 19.60 -11.82
CA ILE A 102 9.10 18.80 -12.76
C ILE A 102 10.34 18.27 -12.02
N LEU A 103 10.56 16.95 -12.09
CA LEU A 103 11.82 16.32 -11.73
C LEU A 103 12.69 16.22 -12.98
N ARG A 104 13.83 16.96 -13.02
CA ARG A 104 14.69 17.09 -14.19
C ARG A 104 15.84 16.11 -14.18
N ASP A 105 16.14 15.51 -15.34
CA ASP A 105 17.34 14.65 -15.61
C ASP A 105 17.46 13.50 -14.61
N ALA A 106 16.33 12.86 -14.27
CA ALA A 106 16.30 11.74 -13.36
C ALA A 106 16.64 10.41 -14.05
N THR A 107 17.18 9.46 -13.28
CA THR A 107 17.09 8.03 -13.63
C THR A 107 15.72 7.53 -13.21
N ILE A 108 14.89 7.13 -14.17
CA ILE A 108 13.50 6.73 -13.96
C ILE A 108 13.40 5.21 -13.86
N PHE A 109 12.93 4.72 -12.72
CA PHE A 109 12.45 3.35 -12.52
C PHE A 109 10.92 3.40 -12.60
N ASP A 110 10.33 2.88 -13.65
CA ASP A 110 8.90 3.07 -13.94
C ASP A 110 7.95 2.19 -13.11
N GLY A 111 8.48 1.29 -12.28
CA GLY A 111 7.70 0.37 -11.46
C GLY A 111 7.27 -0.92 -12.15
N THR A 112 7.52 -1.08 -13.46
CA THR A 112 7.14 -2.29 -14.22
C THR A 112 8.18 -3.41 -14.14
N GLY A 113 9.39 -3.13 -13.65
CA GLY A 113 10.52 -4.04 -13.67
C GLY A 113 11.33 -4.00 -14.98
N THR A 114 10.93 -3.18 -15.93
CA THR A 114 11.70 -2.94 -17.17
C THR A 114 12.95 -2.11 -16.90
N ALA A 115 13.87 -2.08 -17.87
CA ALA A 115 15.11 -1.31 -17.75
C ALA A 115 14.82 0.18 -17.50
N ARG A 116 15.54 0.76 -16.54
CA ARG A 116 15.45 2.19 -16.21
C ARG A 116 15.78 3.08 -17.42
N THR A 117 15.15 4.24 -17.47
CA THR A 117 15.37 5.25 -18.50
C THR A 117 15.92 6.55 -17.88
N LYS A 118 16.36 7.49 -18.72
CA LYS A 118 16.66 8.86 -18.28
C LYS A 118 15.64 9.82 -18.84
N GLY A 119 15.28 10.84 -18.06
CA GLY A 119 14.35 11.86 -18.50
C GLY A 119 13.77 12.66 -17.34
N ASP A 120 12.77 13.45 -17.67
CA ASP A 120 12.02 14.30 -16.76
C ASP A 120 10.68 13.63 -16.41
N VAL A 121 10.13 13.99 -15.24
CA VAL A 121 8.77 13.62 -14.83
C VAL A 121 8.02 14.90 -14.47
N GLY A 122 6.94 15.19 -15.21
CA GLY A 122 6.09 16.36 -15.00
C GLY A 122 4.79 15.98 -14.28
N VAL A 123 4.42 16.79 -13.27
CA VAL A 123 3.25 16.60 -12.41
C VAL A 123 2.38 17.84 -12.43
N THR A 124 1.05 17.63 -12.55
CA THR A 124 0.04 18.68 -12.36
C THR A 124 -1.07 18.13 -11.47
N GLY A 125 -1.38 18.83 -10.39
CA GLY A 125 -2.29 18.35 -9.36
C GLY A 125 -1.81 17.03 -8.76
N ASP A 126 -2.65 16.03 -8.84
CA ASP A 126 -2.36 14.68 -8.31
C ASP A 126 -1.89 13.68 -9.39
N ARG A 127 -1.61 14.15 -10.63
CA ARG A 127 -1.29 13.28 -11.77
C ARG A 127 0.07 13.56 -12.39
N ILE A 128 0.71 12.49 -12.84
CA ILE A 128 1.84 12.56 -13.77
C ILE A 128 1.26 12.91 -15.14
N VAL A 129 1.66 14.06 -15.70
CA VAL A 129 1.12 14.52 -17.00
C VAL A 129 2.05 14.22 -18.16
N ALA A 130 3.35 14.10 -17.91
CA ALA A 130 4.33 13.78 -18.95
C ALA A 130 5.58 13.11 -18.37
N VAL A 131 6.23 12.27 -19.18
CA VAL A 131 7.48 11.58 -18.86
C VAL A 131 8.38 11.61 -20.10
N GLY A 132 9.68 11.89 -19.94
CA GLY A 132 10.66 11.92 -21.02
C GLY A 132 11.34 13.27 -21.17
N ASP A 133 11.49 13.79 -22.41
CA ASP A 133 12.04 15.13 -22.64
C ASP A 133 10.98 16.19 -22.44
N LEU A 134 11.07 16.95 -21.36
CA LEU A 134 10.17 18.05 -21.01
C LEU A 134 10.82 19.44 -21.21
N GLY A 135 11.77 19.59 -22.13
CA GLY A 135 12.43 20.86 -22.41
C GLY A 135 11.50 22.02 -22.81
N ARG A 136 10.26 21.71 -23.24
CA ARG A 136 9.21 22.70 -23.56
C ARG A 136 8.24 22.97 -22.40
N TYR A 137 8.45 22.33 -21.27
CA TYR A 137 7.60 22.52 -20.08
C TYR A 137 8.31 23.41 -19.08
N SER A 138 7.53 24.25 -18.39
CA SER A 138 7.93 24.98 -17.19
C SER A 138 7.13 24.47 -15.99
N ALA A 139 7.63 24.69 -14.79
CA ALA A 139 6.91 24.31 -13.57
C ALA A 139 7.03 25.40 -12.50
N ASP A 140 6.10 25.36 -11.54
CA ASP A 140 6.17 26.22 -10.35
C ASP A 140 7.35 25.81 -9.46
N ARG A 141 7.66 24.49 -9.45
CA ARG A 141 8.81 23.91 -8.77
C ARG A 141 9.57 22.97 -9.71
N GLU A 142 10.87 23.20 -9.88
CA GLU A 142 11.76 22.27 -10.56
C GLU A 142 12.76 21.68 -9.57
N VAL A 143 12.95 20.37 -9.63
CA VAL A 143 13.93 19.63 -8.83
C VAL A 143 14.94 19.01 -9.78
N ILE A 144 16.20 19.43 -9.66
CA ILE A 144 17.29 18.84 -10.44
C ILE A 144 17.64 17.48 -9.82
N ALA A 145 17.38 16.43 -10.57
CA ALA A 145 17.57 15.04 -10.15
C ALA A 145 18.73 14.34 -10.85
N THR A 146 19.67 15.11 -11.41
CA THR A 146 20.89 14.57 -12.04
C THR A 146 21.64 13.65 -11.07
N GLY A 147 21.90 12.41 -11.49
CA GLY A 147 22.56 11.40 -10.67
C GLY A 147 21.66 10.80 -9.58
N LYS A 148 20.39 11.21 -9.50
CA LYS A 148 19.39 10.65 -8.60
C LYS A 148 18.39 9.78 -9.37
N ALA A 149 17.62 9.01 -8.62
CA ALA A 149 16.60 8.13 -9.15
C ALA A 149 15.22 8.59 -8.71
N VAL A 150 14.25 8.52 -9.62
CA VAL A 150 12.83 8.63 -9.32
C VAL A 150 12.17 7.28 -9.56
N ALA A 151 11.31 6.87 -8.63
CA ALA A 151 10.46 5.70 -8.74
C ALA A 151 9.02 6.06 -8.34
N PRO A 152 8.03 5.19 -8.63
CA PRO A 152 6.74 5.31 -7.98
C PRO A 152 6.93 5.26 -6.47
N GLY A 153 6.14 6.02 -5.71
CA GLY A 153 6.10 5.89 -4.26
C GLY A 153 5.81 4.44 -3.88
N PHE A 154 6.57 3.92 -2.92
CA PHE A 154 6.47 2.51 -2.55
C PHE A 154 5.12 2.21 -1.93
N ILE A 155 4.61 1.00 -2.18
CA ILE A 155 3.40 0.44 -1.62
C ILE A 155 3.81 -0.62 -0.62
N ASP A 156 3.58 -0.37 0.66
CA ASP A 156 3.85 -1.34 1.72
C ASP A 156 2.73 -2.39 1.74
N ALA A 157 3.04 -3.60 1.24
CA ALA A 157 2.07 -4.67 1.05
C ALA A 157 1.51 -5.22 2.37
N HIS A 158 2.17 -4.97 3.50
CA HIS A 158 1.80 -5.54 4.78
C HIS A 158 2.13 -4.59 5.93
N THR A 159 1.09 -4.05 6.58
CA THR A 159 1.26 -3.13 7.71
C THR A 159 0.21 -3.33 8.79
N HIS A 160 0.50 -2.79 9.97
CA HIS A 160 -0.42 -2.62 11.09
C HIS A 160 -0.61 -1.12 11.41
N ASP A 161 -0.67 -0.32 10.35
CA ASP A 161 -0.78 1.14 10.44
C ASP A 161 -2.23 1.63 10.60
N ASP A 162 -3.21 0.76 10.83
CA ASP A 162 -4.65 1.08 10.93
C ASP A 162 -4.95 2.29 11.81
N ARG A 163 -4.25 2.38 12.95
CA ARG A 163 -4.31 3.52 13.85
C ARG A 163 -3.37 4.66 13.42
N ALA A 164 -2.17 4.33 12.94
CA ALA A 164 -1.14 5.31 12.65
C ALA A 164 -1.56 6.29 11.54
N VAL A 165 -2.29 5.82 10.53
CA VAL A 165 -2.86 6.65 9.46
C VAL A 165 -3.85 7.71 9.98
N LEU A 166 -4.47 7.48 11.14
CA LEU A 166 -5.38 8.43 11.78
C LEU A 166 -4.65 9.47 12.66
N CYS A 167 -3.39 9.20 13.04
CA CYS A 167 -2.62 10.05 13.96
C CYS A 167 -1.89 11.21 13.27
N GLY A 168 -1.79 11.21 11.95
CA GLY A 168 -1.20 12.30 11.16
C GLY A 168 0.29 12.12 10.81
N PRO A 169 0.94 13.17 10.26
CA PRO A 169 2.25 13.05 9.61
C PRO A 169 3.37 12.52 10.49
N ALA A 170 3.42 12.92 11.76
CA ALA A 170 4.46 12.48 12.68
C ALA A 170 4.44 10.95 12.91
N CYS A 171 3.25 10.35 12.99
CA CYS A 171 3.09 8.91 13.19
C CYS A 171 3.49 8.10 11.95
N MET A 172 3.37 8.70 10.75
CA MET A 172 3.71 8.05 9.49
C MET A 172 5.12 8.40 8.98
N LEU A 173 5.91 9.13 9.77
CA LEU A 173 7.30 9.48 9.41
C LEU A 173 8.14 8.23 9.12
N CYS A 174 7.95 7.16 9.88
CA CYS A 174 8.63 5.87 9.68
C CYS A 174 8.38 5.28 8.28
N LYS A 175 7.24 5.53 7.66
CA LYS A 175 6.89 5.08 6.31
C LYS A 175 7.39 6.06 5.24
N MET A 176 7.02 7.32 5.36
CA MET A 176 7.36 8.35 4.36
C MET A 176 8.87 8.55 4.20
N SER A 177 9.65 8.44 5.28
CA SER A 177 11.12 8.53 5.24
C SER A 177 11.80 7.36 4.52
N GLN A 178 11.05 6.30 4.21
CA GLN A 178 11.49 5.16 3.39
C GLN A 178 11.01 5.25 1.94
N GLY A 179 10.26 6.30 1.55
CA GLY A 179 9.66 6.42 0.23
C GLY A 179 8.29 5.78 0.07
N VAL A 180 7.66 5.35 1.17
CA VAL A 180 6.32 4.75 1.15
C VAL A 180 5.26 5.82 0.99
N SER A 181 4.40 5.67 -0.01
CA SER A 181 3.27 6.56 -0.34
C SER A 181 1.91 5.91 -0.11
N THR A 182 1.89 4.57 0.02
CA THR A 182 0.65 3.79 0.19
C THR A 182 0.90 2.65 1.16
N VAL A 183 -0.03 2.41 2.08
CA VAL A 183 0.03 1.31 3.05
C VAL A 183 -1.20 0.42 2.93
N VAL A 184 -0.99 -0.90 3.04
CA VAL A 184 -2.06 -1.89 3.13
C VAL A 184 -2.28 -2.22 4.59
N VAL A 185 -3.43 -1.84 5.14
CA VAL A 185 -3.81 -2.05 6.54
C VAL A 185 -4.86 -3.14 6.70
N GLY A 186 -5.14 -3.57 7.92
CA GLY A 186 -6.08 -4.64 8.19
C GLY A 186 -5.49 -6.03 7.94
N ASN A 187 -4.18 -6.22 8.11
CA ASN A 187 -3.47 -7.49 7.92
C ASN A 187 -3.60 -8.43 9.14
N CYS A 188 -3.18 -9.68 8.97
CA CYS A 188 -3.09 -10.71 10.02
C CYS A 188 -4.39 -10.91 10.82
N GLY A 189 -5.55 -10.64 10.21
CA GLY A 189 -6.83 -10.74 10.89
C GLY A 189 -7.13 -9.60 11.86
N ILE A 190 -6.35 -8.51 11.85
CA ILE A 190 -6.44 -7.37 12.76
C ILE A 190 -6.88 -6.13 11.99
N SER A 191 -7.99 -5.49 12.37
CA SER A 191 -8.42 -4.19 11.83
C SER A 191 -9.21 -3.40 12.87
N LEU A 192 -9.11 -2.07 12.87
CA LEU A 192 -9.85 -1.19 13.81
C LEU A 192 -11.36 -1.14 13.55
N SER A 193 -11.80 -1.51 12.37
CA SER A 193 -13.21 -1.55 11.97
C SER A 193 -13.58 -2.94 11.44
N PRO A 194 -14.84 -3.33 11.48
CA PRO A 194 -16.05 -2.55 11.78
C PRO A 194 -16.57 -2.75 13.22
N VAL A 195 -15.75 -2.89 14.23
CA VAL A 195 -16.17 -3.27 15.58
C VAL A 195 -15.81 -2.22 16.62
N ARG A 196 -16.82 -1.82 17.43
CA ARG A 196 -16.61 -1.00 18.62
C ARG A 196 -16.35 -1.88 19.83
N MET A 197 -15.27 -1.60 20.58
CA MET A 197 -14.95 -2.29 21.82
C MET A 197 -15.09 -1.37 23.02
N LYS A 198 -15.71 -1.87 24.11
CA LYS A 198 -15.89 -1.14 25.38
C LYS A 198 -14.86 -1.48 26.42
N GLN A 199 -14.09 -2.52 26.21
CA GLN A 199 -13.05 -3.03 27.08
C GLN A 199 -11.76 -3.16 26.27
N ARG A 200 -10.62 -3.24 26.98
CA ARG A 200 -9.33 -3.46 26.33
C ARG A 200 -9.40 -4.66 25.39
N PRO A 201 -8.97 -4.50 24.13
CA PRO A 201 -8.95 -5.59 23.15
C PRO A 201 -8.07 -6.74 23.64
N ILE A 202 -8.50 -7.97 23.36
CA ILE A 202 -7.68 -9.16 23.64
C ILE A 202 -6.49 -9.22 22.66
N PRO A 203 -5.31 -9.68 23.10
CA PRO A 203 -4.17 -9.85 22.21
C PRO A 203 -4.48 -10.79 21.02
N PRO A 204 -4.01 -10.48 19.80
CA PRO A 204 -3.13 -9.38 19.41
C PRO A 204 -3.86 -8.09 18.99
N LEU A 205 -5.17 -7.97 19.17
CA LEU A 205 -5.91 -6.76 18.78
C LEU A 205 -5.42 -5.50 19.49
N ASP A 206 -4.89 -5.64 20.70
CA ASP A 206 -4.28 -4.55 21.48
C ASP A 206 -2.99 -3.97 20.85
N LEU A 207 -2.43 -4.58 19.80
CA LEU A 207 -1.37 -3.99 18.97
C LEU A 207 -1.82 -2.68 18.30
N LEU A 208 -3.14 -2.51 18.04
CA LEU A 208 -3.67 -1.27 17.48
C LEU A 208 -4.05 -0.23 18.56
N GLY A 209 -3.93 -0.57 19.84
CA GLY A 209 -4.20 0.32 20.96
C GLY A 209 -5.27 -0.18 21.92
N ASP A 210 -5.56 0.65 22.93
CA ASP A 210 -6.61 0.40 23.92
C ASP A 210 -8.01 0.63 23.31
N GLU A 211 -9.05 0.40 24.12
CA GLU A 211 -10.46 0.53 23.73
C GLU A 211 -10.84 1.93 23.19
N SER A 212 -10.07 2.97 23.51
CA SER A 212 -10.33 4.32 23.03
C SER A 212 -10.14 4.49 21.52
N TRP A 213 -9.45 3.56 20.86
CA TRP A 213 -9.24 3.50 19.42
C TRP A 213 -10.29 2.66 18.70
N TRP A 214 -10.95 1.74 19.38
CA TRP A 214 -11.93 0.80 18.83
C TRP A 214 -13.33 1.43 18.84
N THR A 215 -13.52 2.48 18.03
CA THR A 215 -14.72 3.35 18.06
C THR A 215 -15.55 3.29 16.79
N PHE A 216 -15.21 2.45 15.83
CA PHE A 216 -15.84 2.37 14.52
C PHE A 216 -16.87 1.24 14.48
N ASP A 217 -18.17 1.59 14.46
CA ASP A 217 -19.27 0.62 14.38
C ASP A 217 -19.42 0.02 12.97
N SER A 218 -18.93 0.73 11.93
CA SER A 218 -18.90 0.30 10.53
C SER A 218 -17.55 0.61 9.88
N PHE A 219 -17.27 0.01 8.72
CA PHE A 219 -16.13 0.44 7.92
C PHE A 219 -16.34 1.85 7.36
N GLY A 220 -17.60 2.20 7.05
CA GLY A 220 -17.98 3.53 6.61
C GLY A 220 -17.57 4.64 7.61
N ASP A 221 -17.63 4.38 8.92
CA ASP A 221 -17.17 5.32 9.94
C ASP A 221 -15.65 5.52 9.87
N TYR A 222 -14.89 4.43 9.66
CA TYR A 222 -13.43 4.50 9.47
C TYR A 222 -13.06 5.23 8.17
N ALA A 223 -13.73 4.90 7.07
CA ALA A 223 -13.56 5.56 5.78
C ALA A 223 -13.89 7.06 5.85
N LYS A 224 -15.00 7.39 6.56
CA LYS A 224 -15.38 8.78 6.81
C LYS A 224 -14.31 9.52 7.62
N ARG A 225 -13.76 8.90 8.64
CA ARG A 225 -12.66 9.50 9.44
C ARG A 225 -11.45 9.81 8.58
N LEU A 226 -11.06 8.89 7.67
CA LEU A 226 -9.97 9.11 6.70
C LEU A 226 -10.30 10.19 5.66
N SER A 227 -11.58 10.39 5.34
CA SER A 227 -12.01 11.46 4.43
C SER A 227 -12.03 12.82 5.11
N ASP A 228 -12.51 12.90 6.36
CA ASP A 228 -12.62 14.14 7.12
C ASP A 228 -11.24 14.67 7.58
N GLU A 229 -10.35 13.75 7.93
CA GLU A 229 -8.97 14.03 8.34
C GLU A 229 -8.02 13.11 7.54
N PRO A 230 -7.67 13.49 6.29
CA PRO A 230 -6.86 12.64 5.43
C PRO A 230 -5.53 12.23 6.06
N ALA A 231 -5.12 11.01 5.81
CA ALA A 231 -3.80 10.51 6.18
C ALA A 231 -2.70 11.19 5.34
N PRO A 232 -1.45 11.19 5.78
CA PRO A 232 -0.34 11.66 4.95
C PRO A 232 0.01 10.72 3.80
N VAL A 233 -0.39 9.44 3.87
CA VAL A 233 -0.19 8.40 2.85
C VAL A 233 -1.52 7.79 2.42
N ASN A 234 -1.57 7.22 1.23
CA ASN A 234 -2.73 6.47 0.77
C ASN A 234 -2.93 5.21 1.62
N THR A 235 -4.18 4.83 1.84
CA THR A 235 -4.55 3.70 2.69
C THR A 235 -5.43 2.73 1.90
N TYR A 236 -4.95 1.51 1.70
CA TYR A 236 -5.73 0.37 1.20
C TYR A 236 -6.14 -0.45 2.42
N ALA A 237 -7.44 -0.62 2.66
CA ALA A 237 -7.91 -1.21 3.90
C ALA A 237 -8.65 -2.54 3.69
N MET A 238 -8.29 -3.53 4.51
CA MET A 238 -8.94 -4.84 4.60
C MET A 238 -9.65 -4.99 5.93
N ILE A 239 -10.55 -5.96 6.03
CA ILE A 239 -11.25 -6.33 7.25
C ILE A 239 -10.57 -7.54 7.87
N GLY A 240 -10.22 -7.42 9.14
CA GLY A 240 -9.66 -8.51 9.94
C GLY A 240 -10.74 -9.47 10.45
N HIS A 241 -10.43 -10.75 10.48
CA HIS A 241 -11.33 -11.80 11.00
C HIS A 241 -11.51 -11.73 12.53
N MET A 242 -10.44 -11.39 13.26
CA MET A 242 -10.47 -11.41 14.73
C MET A 242 -11.51 -10.47 15.34
N PRO A 243 -11.62 -9.18 14.96
CA PRO A 243 -12.65 -8.33 15.52
C PRO A 243 -14.06 -8.83 15.16
N LEU A 244 -14.28 -9.39 13.97
CA LEU A 244 -15.58 -9.99 13.61
C LEU A 244 -15.93 -11.17 14.51
N ARG A 245 -14.96 -12.05 14.82
CA ARG A 245 -15.17 -13.18 15.75
C ARG A 245 -15.46 -12.70 17.17
N VAL A 246 -14.68 -11.72 17.66
CA VAL A 246 -14.89 -11.14 19.00
C VAL A 246 -16.30 -10.54 19.13
N GLU A 247 -16.77 -9.83 18.11
CA GLU A 247 -18.13 -9.27 18.08
C GLU A 247 -19.19 -10.37 18.03
N ALA A 248 -19.10 -11.28 17.06
CA ALA A 248 -20.13 -12.29 16.79
C ALA A 248 -20.29 -13.30 17.94
N MET A 249 -19.17 -13.64 18.58
CA MET A 249 -19.09 -14.67 19.64
C MET A 249 -19.10 -14.08 21.06
N GLY A 250 -19.26 -12.76 21.21
CA GLY A 250 -19.27 -12.10 22.52
C GLY A 250 -17.97 -12.29 23.31
N GLY A 251 -16.83 -12.49 22.63
CA GLY A 251 -15.51 -12.72 23.23
C GLY A 251 -15.21 -14.20 23.55
N ASP A 252 -16.15 -15.13 23.39
CA ASP A 252 -15.93 -16.58 23.57
C ASP A 252 -15.28 -17.20 22.30
N VAL A 253 -14.05 -16.79 22.02
CA VAL A 253 -13.32 -17.16 20.80
C VAL A 253 -12.51 -18.47 20.89
N LYS A 254 -12.62 -19.20 22.01
CA LYS A 254 -11.91 -20.48 22.24
C LYS A 254 -12.68 -21.70 21.73
N ARG A 255 -13.48 -21.53 20.71
CA ARG A 255 -14.26 -22.57 20.01
C ARG A 255 -14.47 -22.18 18.55
N ALA A 256 -14.92 -23.13 17.73
CA ALA A 256 -15.47 -22.82 16.41
C ALA A 256 -16.71 -21.92 16.53
N ALA A 257 -16.95 -21.05 15.54
CA ALA A 257 -18.18 -20.32 15.43
C ALA A 257 -19.33 -21.25 15.00
N THR A 258 -20.53 -20.96 15.48
CA THR A 258 -21.74 -21.58 14.94
C THR A 258 -22.07 -21.02 13.55
N ASP A 259 -22.90 -21.74 12.77
CA ASP A 259 -23.34 -21.27 11.45
C ASP A 259 -23.96 -19.85 11.50
N ARG A 260 -24.70 -19.55 12.57
CA ARG A 260 -25.31 -18.23 12.78
C ARG A 260 -24.25 -17.14 13.03
N GLU A 261 -23.23 -17.44 13.80
CA GLU A 261 -22.11 -16.52 14.05
C GLU A 261 -21.28 -16.31 12.78
N ALA A 262 -21.01 -17.37 12.03
CA ALA A 262 -20.32 -17.29 10.73
C ALA A 262 -21.13 -16.46 9.71
N GLU A 263 -22.44 -16.65 9.64
CA GLU A 263 -23.33 -15.84 8.79
C GLU A 263 -23.34 -14.36 9.21
N HIS A 264 -23.35 -14.08 10.53
CA HIS A 264 -23.22 -12.71 11.04
C HIS A 264 -21.91 -12.07 10.59
N MET A 265 -20.78 -12.76 10.76
CA MET A 265 -19.45 -12.28 10.32
C MET A 265 -19.42 -12.04 8.80
N ARG A 266 -19.98 -12.96 8.00
CA ARG A 266 -20.12 -12.81 6.55
C ARG A 266 -20.92 -11.57 6.18
N GLY A 267 -22.04 -11.32 6.87
CA GLY A 267 -22.85 -10.12 6.68
C GLY A 267 -22.09 -8.82 6.99
N ARG A 268 -21.34 -8.80 8.09
CA ARG A 268 -20.50 -7.66 8.49
C ARG A 268 -19.40 -7.39 7.48
N LEU A 269 -18.70 -8.44 7.01
CA LEU A 269 -17.71 -8.32 5.94
C LEU A 269 -18.33 -7.78 4.66
N GLY A 270 -19.47 -8.34 4.22
CA GLY A 270 -20.17 -7.89 3.02
C GLY A 270 -20.63 -6.43 3.07
N ALA A 271 -21.08 -5.95 4.25
CA ALA A 271 -21.39 -4.53 4.46
C ALA A 271 -20.13 -3.66 4.31
N SER A 272 -19.03 -4.05 4.96
CA SER A 272 -17.76 -3.32 4.91
C SER A 272 -17.19 -3.21 3.49
N LEU A 273 -17.30 -4.27 2.68
CA LEU A 273 -16.89 -4.27 1.28
C LEU A 273 -17.70 -3.29 0.43
N LYS A 274 -19.00 -3.17 0.68
CA LYS A 274 -19.86 -2.15 0.02
C LYS A 274 -19.49 -0.73 0.42
N GLU A 275 -19.00 -0.53 1.63
CA GLU A 275 -18.52 0.74 2.16
C GLU A 275 -17.10 1.11 1.72
N GLY A 276 -16.40 0.23 0.97
CA GLY A 276 -15.10 0.51 0.34
C GLY A 276 -13.92 -0.27 0.91
N ALA A 277 -14.12 -1.22 1.83
CA ALA A 277 -13.08 -2.18 2.19
C ALA A 277 -12.73 -3.04 0.96
N SER A 278 -11.47 -3.48 0.85
CA SER A 278 -10.94 -4.07 -0.38
C SER A 278 -10.56 -5.54 -0.26
N GLY A 279 -10.63 -6.11 0.94
CA GLY A 279 -10.25 -7.49 1.20
C GLY A 279 -10.62 -7.96 2.60
N PHE A 280 -10.24 -9.19 2.87
CA PHE A 280 -10.41 -9.86 4.15
C PHE A 280 -9.12 -10.53 4.57
N SER A 281 -8.72 -10.39 5.82
CA SER A 281 -7.53 -11.02 6.35
C SER A 281 -7.80 -11.94 7.52
N THR A 282 -6.95 -12.96 7.68
CA THR A 282 -6.94 -13.83 8.85
C THR A 282 -5.57 -13.89 9.50
N GLY A 283 -5.53 -14.23 10.79
CA GLY A 283 -4.32 -14.55 11.52
C GLY A 283 -4.58 -15.82 12.32
N LEU A 284 -4.59 -16.96 11.63
CA LEU A 284 -4.98 -18.27 12.19
C LEU A 284 -4.01 -18.78 13.26
N TYR A 285 -2.83 -18.17 13.33
CA TYR A 285 -1.83 -18.41 14.36
C TYR A 285 -2.24 -17.90 15.75
N TYR A 286 -3.08 -16.85 15.84
CA TYR A 286 -3.38 -16.14 17.07
C TYR A 286 -4.62 -16.68 17.79
N PRO A 287 -4.65 -16.64 19.15
CA PRO A 287 -5.74 -17.20 19.95
C PRO A 287 -7.16 -16.83 19.50
N PRO A 288 -7.47 -15.57 19.08
CA PRO A 288 -8.83 -15.24 18.64
C PRO A 288 -9.28 -16.00 17.38
N ASN A 289 -8.34 -16.49 16.54
CA ASN A 289 -8.63 -17.19 15.29
C ASN A 289 -8.16 -18.66 15.28
N MET A 290 -7.38 -19.07 16.28
CA MET A 290 -6.76 -20.39 16.31
C MET A 290 -7.78 -21.53 16.23
N GLU A 291 -8.93 -21.36 16.87
CA GLU A 291 -10.01 -22.34 16.90
C GLU A 291 -10.97 -22.24 15.70
N ALA A 292 -10.74 -21.30 14.78
CA ALA A 292 -11.54 -21.20 13.55
C ALA A 292 -11.17 -22.34 12.60
N PRO A 293 -12.09 -23.28 12.30
CA PRO A 293 -11.83 -24.29 11.28
C PRO A 293 -11.83 -23.68 9.88
N THR A 294 -11.19 -24.35 8.94
CA THR A 294 -11.08 -23.90 7.53
C THR A 294 -12.45 -23.53 6.93
N ASP A 295 -13.48 -24.36 7.21
CA ASP A 295 -14.82 -24.18 6.64
C ASP A 295 -15.54 -22.93 7.21
N GLU A 296 -15.29 -22.55 8.48
CA GLU A 296 -15.74 -21.26 9.05
C GLU A 296 -15.16 -20.10 8.26
N VAL A 297 -13.84 -20.12 8.01
CA VAL A 297 -13.16 -19.06 7.28
C VAL A 297 -13.66 -18.96 5.84
N ILE A 298 -13.89 -20.10 5.17
CA ILE A 298 -14.48 -20.16 3.82
C ILE A 298 -15.86 -19.50 3.84
N ALA A 299 -16.72 -19.86 4.80
CA ALA A 299 -18.08 -19.33 4.90
C ALA A 299 -18.11 -17.79 5.03
N VAL A 300 -17.21 -17.24 5.85
CA VAL A 300 -17.08 -15.77 6.00
C VAL A 300 -16.49 -15.14 4.73
N ALA A 301 -15.42 -15.72 4.18
CA ALA A 301 -14.71 -15.20 3.02
C ALA A 301 -15.53 -15.21 1.72
N GLN A 302 -16.62 -15.98 1.63
CA GLN A 302 -17.54 -15.97 0.48
C GLN A 302 -18.07 -14.57 0.15
N ALA A 303 -18.18 -13.66 1.14
CA ALA A 303 -18.57 -12.27 0.90
C ALA A 303 -17.63 -11.53 -0.07
N LEU A 304 -16.38 -11.98 -0.24
CA LEU A 304 -15.41 -11.37 -1.14
C LEU A 304 -15.74 -11.59 -2.62
N ARG A 305 -16.40 -12.71 -2.97
CA ARG A 305 -16.63 -13.11 -4.36
C ARG A 305 -17.37 -12.05 -5.17
N GLU A 306 -18.48 -11.56 -4.64
CA GLU A 306 -19.31 -10.55 -5.31
C GLU A 306 -18.62 -9.19 -5.40
N ALA A 307 -17.80 -8.86 -4.39
CA ALA A 307 -17.06 -7.61 -4.34
C ALA A 307 -15.77 -7.62 -5.19
N GLY A 308 -15.35 -8.78 -5.71
CA GLY A 308 -14.06 -8.94 -6.38
C GLY A 308 -12.88 -8.71 -5.42
N GLY A 309 -13.05 -9.02 -4.13
CA GLY A 309 -12.07 -8.80 -3.08
C GLY A 309 -10.87 -9.75 -3.13
N ILE A 310 -10.00 -9.66 -2.12
CA ILE A 310 -8.80 -10.49 -1.97
C ILE A 310 -8.76 -11.08 -0.56
N TYR A 311 -8.28 -12.32 -0.44
CA TYR A 311 -8.03 -12.98 0.84
C TYR A 311 -6.55 -12.96 1.18
N VAL A 312 -6.20 -12.53 2.40
CA VAL A 312 -4.82 -12.39 2.88
C VAL A 312 -4.67 -13.12 4.21
N SER A 313 -3.64 -13.94 4.40
CA SER A 313 -3.54 -14.77 5.60
C SER A 313 -2.15 -14.80 6.22
N HIS A 314 -2.08 -14.41 7.50
CA HIS A 314 -1.09 -14.95 8.41
C HIS A 314 -1.52 -16.39 8.71
N MET A 315 -0.75 -17.34 8.20
CA MET A 315 -1.08 -18.78 8.23
C MET A 315 -1.17 -19.34 9.65
N ARG A 316 -1.80 -20.49 9.79
CA ARG A 316 -1.97 -21.18 11.08
C ARG A 316 -0.65 -21.59 11.71
N ASP A 317 0.28 -22.05 10.89
CA ASP A 317 1.61 -22.46 11.30
C ASP A 317 2.63 -22.08 10.23
N GLU A 318 3.71 -21.43 10.62
CA GLU A 318 4.80 -21.02 9.75
C GLU A 318 6.09 -21.81 10.06
N ALA A 319 5.96 -22.89 10.83
CA ALA A 319 7.02 -23.76 11.29
C ALA A 319 6.82 -25.19 10.77
N ASN A 320 6.57 -26.16 11.65
CA ASN A 320 6.54 -27.57 11.30
C ASN A 320 5.43 -27.95 10.31
N LEU A 321 4.27 -27.29 10.40
CA LEU A 321 3.10 -27.52 9.53
C LEU A 321 2.96 -26.47 8.43
N VAL A 322 4.06 -25.82 8.04
CA VAL A 322 4.03 -24.72 7.05
C VAL A 322 3.42 -25.14 5.70
N LEU A 323 3.68 -26.36 5.23
CA LEU A 323 3.12 -26.88 3.97
C LEU A 323 1.61 -27.11 4.08
N ASP A 324 1.13 -27.63 5.21
CA ASP A 324 -0.31 -27.81 5.46
C ASP A 324 -1.01 -26.45 5.55
N SER A 325 -0.38 -25.47 6.18
CA SER A 325 -0.90 -24.12 6.31
C SER A 325 -0.96 -23.38 4.96
N ILE A 326 -0.01 -23.61 4.05
CA ILE A 326 -0.08 -23.10 2.67
C ILE A 326 -1.29 -23.72 1.96
N ASN A 327 -1.47 -25.04 2.04
CA ASN A 327 -2.61 -25.74 1.44
C ASN A 327 -3.95 -25.25 2.03
N GLU A 328 -4.03 -25.07 3.37
CA GLU A 328 -5.21 -24.50 4.03
C GLU A 328 -5.54 -23.10 3.48
N THR A 329 -4.55 -22.24 3.40
CA THR A 329 -4.72 -20.85 2.93
C THR A 329 -5.25 -20.80 1.49
N VAL A 330 -4.72 -21.64 0.61
CA VAL A 330 -5.18 -21.73 -0.78
C VAL A 330 -6.57 -22.33 -0.85
N ARG A 331 -6.88 -23.40 -0.10
CA ARG A 331 -8.22 -23.99 0.00
C ARG A 331 -9.28 -22.99 0.44
N ILE A 332 -8.94 -22.06 1.35
CA ILE A 332 -9.85 -20.98 1.75
C ILE A 332 -10.14 -20.06 0.56
N GLY A 333 -9.11 -19.64 -0.16
CA GLY A 333 -9.26 -18.80 -1.35
C GLY A 333 -10.09 -19.46 -2.46
N GLU A 334 -9.85 -20.74 -2.71
CA GLU A 334 -10.61 -21.57 -3.67
C GLU A 334 -12.09 -21.65 -3.27
N GLY A 335 -12.37 -21.98 -2.00
CA GLY A 335 -13.72 -22.04 -1.47
C GLY A 335 -14.47 -20.72 -1.53
N ALA A 336 -13.76 -19.62 -1.30
CA ALA A 336 -14.28 -18.26 -1.46
C ALA A 336 -14.32 -17.80 -2.93
N GLY A 337 -13.53 -18.40 -3.84
CA GLY A 337 -13.45 -18.03 -5.25
C GLY A 337 -12.73 -16.69 -5.48
N VAL A 338 -11.66 -16.40 -4.73
CA VAL A 338 -10.93 -15.12 -4.76
C VAL A 338 -9.41 -15.33 -4.72
N PRO A 339 -8.59 -14.38 -5.23
CA PRO A 339 -7.14 -14.42 -5.12
C PRO A 339 -6.66 -14.50 -3.67
N VAL A 340 -5.50 -15.12 -3.48
CA VAL A 340 -4.87 -15.32 -2.17
C VAL A 340 -3.53 -14.62 -2.09
N VAL A 341 -3.24 -14.02 -0.92
CA VAL A 341 -1.90 -13.58 -0.54
C VAL A 341 -1.50 -14.27 0.77
N ILE A 342 -0.40 -14.98 0.74
CA ILE A 342 0.25 -15.50 1.95
C ILE A 342 1.04 -14.35 2.57
N SER A 343 0.67 -13.94 3.78
CA SER A 343 1.31 -12.85 4.52
C SER A 343 2.73 -13.22 4.93
N HIS A 344 3.67 -12.25 4.81
CA HIS A 344 5.04 -12.33 5.36
C HIS A 344 5.64 -13.74 5.32
N HIS A 345 5.59 -14.40 4.15
CA HIS A 345 5.99 -15.80 4.00
C HIS A 345 7.37 -16.08 4.58
N LYS A 346 7.48 -17.08 5.44
CA LYS A 346 8.70 -17.51 6.13
C LYS A 346 8.67 -18.98 6.48
N CYS A 347 9.84 -19.53 6.81
CA CYS A 347 9.99 -20.80 7.52
C CYS A 347 10.56 -20.50 8.90
N SER A 348 9.73 -20.64 9.92
CA SER A 348 10.09 -20.27 11.29
C SER A 348 10.66 -21.46 12.06
N MET A 349 11.51 -21.16 13.04
CA MET A 349 12.18 -22.08 13.96
C MET A 349 13.35 -22.87 13.32
N PRO A 350 14.43 -23.11 14.10
CA PRO A 350 15.69 -23.68 13.59
C PRO A 350 15.53 -25.00 12.82
N GLU A 351 14.62 -25.86 13.25
CA GLU A 351 14.34 -27.16 12.62
C GLU A 351 13.71 -27.05 11.23
N ASN A 352 13.23 -25.86 10.85
CA ASN A 352 12.60 -25.57 9.56
C ASN A 352 13.47 -24.76 8.61
N PHE A 353 14.69 -24.42 8.99
CA PHE A 353 15.61 -23.67 8.13
C PHE A 353 15.89 -24.44 6.84
N GLY A 354 15.91 -23.75 5.70
CA GLY A 354 16.06 -24.34 4.36
C GLY A 354 14.76 -24.78 3.70
N ARG A 355 13.65 -24.92 4.43
CA ARG A 355 12.37 -25.41 3.87
C ARG A 355 11.69 -24.44 2.89
N SER A 356 12.20 -23.22 2.73
CA SER A 356 11.70 -22.33 1.69
C SER A 356 11.82 -22.91 0.26
N VAL A 357 12.69 -23.89 0.04
CA VAL A 357 12.73 -24.67 -1.23
C VAL A 357 11.41 -25.42 -1.45
N GLU A 358 10.91 -26.09 -0.40
CA GLU A 358 9.68 -26.89 -0.46
C GLU A 358 8.45 -25.99 -0.55
N THR A 359 8.41 -24.92 0.27
CA THR A 359 7.26 -24.01 0.33
C THR A 359 7.06 -23.26 -0.99
N LEU A 360 8.13 -22.76 -1.60
CA LEU A 360 8.06 -22.08 -2.89
C LEU A 360 7.63 -23.03 -4.02
N ALA A 361 8.17 -24.25 -4.06
CA ALA A 361 7.75 -25.27 -5.02
C ALA A 361 6.27 -25.67 -4.86
N LEU A 362 5.75 -25.68 -3.61
CA LEU A 362 4.32 -25.91 -3.36
C LEU A 362 3.48 -24.74 -3.86
N ILE A 363 3.87 -23.51 -3.57
CA ILE A 363 3.17 -22.29 -4.00
C ILE A 363 3.11 -22.23 -5.54
N GLU A 364 4.20 -22.55 -6.24
CA GLU A 364 4.23 -22.58 -7.71
C GLU A 364 3.21 -23.58 -8.27
N ARG A 365 3.16 -24.82 -7.73
CA ARG A 365 2.18 -25.83 -8.15
C ARG A 365 0.73 -25.39 -7.90
N LEU A 366 0.45 -24.83 -6.72
CA LEU A 366 -0.90 -24.35 -6.38
C LEU A 366 -1.32 -23.18 -7.29
N ARG A 367 -0.35 -22.35 -7.69
CA ARG A 367 -0.60 -21.23 -8.58
C ARG A 367 -1.03 -21.63 -9.99
N GLU A 368 -0.72 -22.84 -10.44
CA GLU A 368 -1.21 -23.36 -11.73
C GLU A 368 -2.74 -23.45 -11.77
N GLN A 369 -3.39 -23.59 -10.62
CA GLN A 369 -4.83 -23.79 -10.49
C GLN A 369 -5.54 -22.60 -9.83
N HIS A 370 -4.87 -21.86 -8.96
CA HIS A 370 -5.44 -20.77 -8.21
C HIS A 370 -4.46 -19.57 -8.12
N LYS A 371 -4.99 -18.35 -8.12
CA LYS A 371 -4.16 -17.15 -8.02
C LYS A 371 -3.61 -16.97 -6.60
N VAL A 372 -2.33 -17.31 -6.41
CA VAL A 372 -1.60 -17.25 -5.13
C VAL A 372 -0.38 -16.36 -5.27
N ASP A 373 -0.23 -15.40 -4.37
CA ASP A 373 0.92 -14.51 -4.25
C ASP A 373 1.35 -14.45 -2.78
N PHE A 374 2.47 -13.82 -2.47
CA PHE A 374 2.93 -13.66 -1.08
C PHE A 374 3.75 -12.40 -0.89
N ASP A 375 3.80 -11.89 0.34
CA ASP A 375 4.72 -10.85 0.76
C ASP A 375 5.80 -11.37 1.70
N VAL A 376 6.86 -10.59 1.86
CA VAL A 376 8.03 -10.90 2.69
C VAL A 376 8.70 -9.60 3.14
N TYR A 377 9.31 -9.60 4.32
CA TYR A 377 10.17 -8.52 4.79
C TYR A 377 11.67 -8.94 4.80
N PRO A 378 12.60 -7.99 4.62
CA PRO A 378 14.02 -8.26 4.42
C PRO A 378 14.79 -8.46 5.74
N TYR A 379 14.29 -9.30 6.65
CA TYR A 379 14.89 -9.57 7.98
C TYR A 379 14.67 -11.00 8.41
N TYR A 380 15.58 -11.52 9.23
CA TYR A 380 15.57 -12.89 9.77
C TYR A 380 14.93 -12.98 11.18
N ALA A 381 14.29 -11.91 11.64
CA ALA A 381 13.53 -11.90 12.89
C ALA A 381 12.10 -11.41 12.63
N GLY A 382 11.14 -11.91 13.41
CA GLY A 382 9.76 -11.45 13.42
C GLY A 382 9.46 -10.61 14.67
N SER A 383 8.33 -9.89 14.67
CA SER A 383 7.85 -9.16 15.87
C SER A 383 6.35 -9.30 16.00
N THR A 384 5.89 -9.66 17.20
CA THR A 384 4.47 -9.78 17.56
C THR A 384 4.30 -9.73 19.08
N VAL A 385 3.08 -10.02 19.59
CA VAL A 385 2.84 -10.16 21.03
C VAL A 385 3.65 -11.29 21.62
N LEU A 386 4.15 -11.10 22.85
CA LEU A 386 4.89 -12.14 23.60
C LEU A 386 3.92 -13.23 24.06
N MET A 387 4.18 -14.46 23.65
CA MET A 387 3.41 -15.65 24.03
C MET A 387 4.29 -16.61 24.85
N PRO A 388 4.12 -16.72 26.18
CA PRO A 388 4.98 -17.53 27.05
C PRO A 388 5.06 -19.01 26.65
N ASP A 389 3.97 -19.57 26.17
CA ASP A 389 3.92 -20.98 25.72
C ASP A 389 4.74 -21.27 24.45
N ARG A 390 5.17 -20.21 23.76
CA ARG A 390 6.00 -20.31 22.54
C ARG A 390 7.46 -19.90 22.76
N VAL A 391 7.82 -19.57 24.01
CA VAL A 391 9.21 -19.25 24.36
C VAL A 391 10.05 -20.53 24.33
N ARG A 392 11.17 -20.46 23.61
CA ARG A 392 12.13 -21.58 23.44
C ARG A 392 13.54 -21.11 23.77
N PRO A 393 14.38 -21.95 24.38
CA PRO A 393 15.77 -21.59 24.74
C PRO A 393 16.70 -21.44 23.52
N ASP A 394 16.37 -22.04 22.40
CA ASP A 394 17.12 -21.98 21.12
C ASP A 394 16.71 -20.83 20.19
N VAL A 395 15.74 -19.99 20.61
CA VAL A 395 15.30 -18.81 19.89
C VAL A 395 15.56 -17.59 20.75
N ALA A 396 16.44 -16.69 20.30
CA ALA A 396 16.66 -15.43 21.00
C ALA A 396 15.42 -14.52 20.86
N ILE A 397 15.01 -13.92 21.99
CA ILE A 397 13.84 -13.06 22.06
C ILE A 397 14.26 -11.72 22.69
N LYS A 398 13.96 -10.60 22.01
CA LYS A 398 14.19 -9.25 22.52
C LYS A 398 12.84 -8.60 22.85
N ILE A 399 12.72 -7.91 23.98
CA ILE A 399 11.47 -7.30 24.42
C ILE A 399 11.24 -6.00 23.64
N ALA A 400 10.13 -5.92 22.91
CA ALA A 400 9.75 -4.73 22.16
C ALA A 400 9.04 -3.70 23.04
N TRP A 401 8.20 -4.16 23.95
CA TRP A 401 7.54 -3.37 25.00
C TRP A 401 7.00 -4.29 26.09
N SER A 402 6.79 -3.75 27.27
CA SER A 402 6.09 -4.42 28.37
C SER A 402 5.36 -3.39 29.22
N ASN A 403 4.04 -3.56 29.42
CA ASN A 403 3.27 -2.62 30.24
C ASN A 403 3.69 -2.63 31.70
N PRO A 404 3.85 -3.80 32.36
CA PRO A 404 4.27 -3.83 33.77
C PRO A 404 5.76 -3.55 33.97
N HIS A 405 6.60 -3.74 32.93
CA HIS A 405 8.06 -3.66 33.04
C HIS A 405 8.69 -2.90 31.85
N PRO A 406 8.35 -1.60 31.64
CA PRO A 406 8.90 -0.84 30.52
C PRO A 406 10.44 -0.71 30.56
N GLU A 407 11.06 -0.84 31.74
CA GLU A 407 12.52 -0.84 31.91
C GLU A 407 13.23 -2.07 31.32
N MET A 408 12.48 -3.06 30.85
CA MET A 408 13.00 -4.26 30.18
C MET A 408 13.00 -4.15 28.64
N GLU A 409 12.45 -3.08 28.10
CA GLU A 409 12.44 -2.83 26.66
C GLU A 409 13.86 -2.81 26.07
N GLY A 410 14.02 -3.43 24.90
CA GLY A 410 15.30 -3.56 24.22
C GLY A 410 16.25 -4.62 24.81
N LYS A 411 15.92 -5.26 25.94
CA LYS A 411 16.72 -6.34 26.52
C LYS A 411 16.31 -7.71 25.94
N PHE A 412 17.25 -8.64 25.97
CA PHE A 412 16.93 -10.04 25.65
C PHE A 412 16.20 -10.71 26.83
N LEU A 413 15.19 -11.52 26.52
CA LEU A 413 14.41 -12.27 27.52
C LEU A 413 15.32 -13.14 28.42
N ALA A 414 16.39 -13.72 27.85
CA ALA A 414 17.37 -14.50 28.61
C ALA A 414 18.09 -13.66 29.68
N ASP A 415 18.42 -12.41 29.39
CA ASP A 415 19.05 -11.49 30.35
C ASP A 415 18.05 -11.06 31.41
N VAL A 416 16.79 -10.83 31.04
CA VAL A 416 15.69 -10.51 31.97
C VAL A 416 15.45 -11.69 32.92
N ALA A 417 15.35 -12.90 32.40
CA ALA A 417 15.17 -14.12 33.21
C ALA A 417 16.32 -14.34 34.20
N LYS A 418 17.55 -14.12 33.74
CA LYS A 418 18.75 -14.18 34.61
C LYS A 418 18.72 -13.08 35.68
N GLN A 419 18.37 -11.84 35.29
CA GLN A 419 18.25 -10.70 36.24
C GLN A 419 17.22 -10.99 37.33
N TRP A 420 16.11 -11.64 37.00
CA TRP A 420 15.03 -11.98 37.91
C TRP A 420 15.20 -13.33 38.60
N ASN A 421 16.27 -14.08 38.28
CA ASN A 421 16.55 -15.43 38.78
C ASN A 421 15.37 -16.41 38.59
N MET A 422 14.82 -16.47 37.40
CA MET A 422 13.67 -17.30 37.03
C MET A 422 13.84 -17.94 35.64
N GLY A 423 12.94 -18.87 35.29
CA GLY A 423 12.91 -19.48 33.96
C GLY A 423 12.46 -18.52 32.85
N LEU A 424 12.79 -18.85 31.59
CA LEU A 424 12.40 -18.00 30.44
C LEU A 424 10.88 -17.83 30.33
N LYS A 425 10.11 -18.92 30.50
CA LYS A 425 8.65 -18.88 30.45
C LYS A 425 8.07 -18.02 31.56
N GLU A 426 8.54 -18.20 32.80
CA GLU A 426 8.12 -17.43 33.96
C GLU A 426 8.43 -15.93 33.81
N ALA A 427 9.61 -15.61 33.25
CA ALA A 427 9.98 -14.22 32.93
C ALA A 427 9.05 -13.63 31.85
N ALA A 428 8.71 -14.41 30.84
CA ALA A 428 7.77 -14.00 29.81
C ALA A 428 6.36 -13.77 30.38
N GLU A 429 5.86 -14.64 31.24
CA GLU A 429 4.57 -14.48 31.93
C GLU A 429 4.52 -13.21 32.75
N ARG A 430 5.60 -12.89 33.47
CA ARG A 430 5.72 -11.68 34.30
C ARG A 430 5.74 -10.39 33.48
N LEU A 431 6.22 -10.43 32.24
CA LEU A 431 6.27 -9.29 31.34
C LEU A 431 4.91 -8.91 30.75
N LEU A 432 3.92 -9.79 30.77
CA LEU A 432 2.65 -9.61 30.05
C LEU A 432 1.77 -8.48 30.62
N PRO A 433 1.04 -7.74 29.76
CA PRO A 433 1.08 -7.82 28.29
C PRO A 433 2.35 -7.16 27.74
N ALA A 434 2.95 -7.80 26.72
CA ALA A 434 4.23 -7.42 26.14
C ALA A 434 4.32 -7.78 24.66
N GLY A 435 5.19 -7.08 23.92
CA GLY A 435 5.61 -7.38 22.57
C GLY A 435 7.05 -7.93 22.51
N ALA A 436 7.36 -8.70 21.50
CA ALA A 436 8.66 -9.35 21.36
C ALA A 436 9.16 -9.40 19.92
N ILE A 437 10.47 -9.29 19.77
CA ILE A 437 11.21 -9.55 18.52
C ILE A 437 11.87 -10.93 18.67
N MET A 438 11.52 -11.86 17.77
CA MET A 438 11.97 -13.25 17.82
C MET A 438 12.91 -13.54 16.64
N PHE A 439 14.15 -14.00 16.93
CA PHE A 439 15.17 -14.34 15.95
C PHE A 439 15.00 -15.81 15.54
N GLN A 440 14.00 -16.07 14.71
CA GLN A 440 13.48 -17.41 14.43
C GLN A 440 13.54 -17.82 12.96
N MET A 441 14.22 -17.05 12.10
CA MET A 441 14.32 -17.33 10.66
C MET A 441 15.78 -17.34 10.23
N GLU A 442 16.04 -17.98 9.09
CA GLU A 442 17.36 -18.02 8.46
C GLU A 442 17.44 -17.02 7.30
N GLU A 443 18.56 -16.29 7.21
CA GLU A 443 18.81 -15.29 6.15
C GLU A 443 18.79 -15.94 4.75
N ALA A 444 19.23 -17.21 4.61
CA ALA A 444 19.21 -17.93 3.34
C ALA A 444 17.78 -18.15 2.81
N ASP A 445 16.83 -18.46 3.70
CA ASP A 445 15.42 -18.58 3.36
C ASP A 445 14.82 -17.22 2.98
N VAL A 446 15.12 -16.18 3.76
CA VAL A 446 14.66 -14.80 3.47
C VAL A 446 15.11 -14.39 2.06
N ARG A 447 16.38 -14.63 1.71
CA ARG A 447 16.91 -14.32 0.37
C ARG A 447 16.19 -15.09 -0.72
N ARG A 448 15.98 -16.40 -0.54
CA ARG A 448 15.31 -17.25 -1.53
C ARG A 448 13.87 -16.81 -1.75
N ILE A 449 13.13 -16.53 -0.68
CA ILE A 449 11.76 -16.05 -0.75
C ILE A 449 11.70 -14.67 -1.44
N MET A 450 12.58 -13.71 -1.06
CA MET A 450 12.62 -12.40 -1.70
C MET A 450 13.03 -12.45 -3.18
N GLN A 451 13.88 -13.40 -3.57
CA GLN A 451 14.32 -13.57 -4.96
C GLN A 451 13.20 -14.10 -5.86
N HIS A 452 12.23 -14.80 -5.29
CA HIS A 452 11.15 -15.41 -6.05
C HIS A 452 10.31 -14.36 -6.80
N PRO A 453 9.93 -14.57 -8.08
CA PRO A 453 9.18 -13.58 -8.88
C PRO A 453 7.85 -13.13 -8.27
N LEU A 454 7.18 -14.01 -7.54
CA LEU A 454 5.88 -13.74 -6.93
C LEU A 454 5.94 -12.87 -5.67
N SER A 455 7.12 -12.71 -5.06
CA SER A 455 7.23 -11.98 -3.81
C SER A 455 6.95 -10.48 -3.98
N MET A 456 6.24 -9.94 -3.02
CA MET A 456 6.07 -8.51 -2.77
C MET A 456 6.81 -8.13 -1.49
N ILE A 457 7.12 -6.85 -1.33
CA ILE A 457 7.72 -6.36 -0.08
C ILE A 457 6.64 -5.75 0.79
N GLY A 458 6.52 -6.29 2.01
CA GLY A 458 5.71 -5.72 3.09
C GLY A 458 6.60 -5.51 4.31
N SER A 459 6.38 -4.46 5.09
CA SER A 459 7.21 -4.19 6.27
C SER A 459 6.82 -5.02 7.47
N ASP A 460 5.54 -5.37 7.59
CA ASP A 460 4.95 -5.97 8.79
C ASP A 460 5.29 -5.16 10.07
N GLY A 461 5.41 -3.83 9.90
CA GLY A 461 5.82 -2.90 10.95
C GLY A 461 4.73 -2.69 11.99
N LEU A 462 5.15 -2.57 13.27
CA LEU A 462 4.28 -2.28 14.41
C LEU A 462 4.56 -0.85 14.90
N PRO A 463 3.80 0.18 14.46
CA PRO A 463 4.16 1.57 14.67
C PRO A 463 3.96 2.07 16.10
N HIS A 464 3.35 1.26 16.96
CA HIS A 464 3.03 1.61 18.34
C HIS A 464 3.96 0.96 19.37
N ASP A 465 4.90 0.11 18.93
CA ASP A 465 5.94 -0.46 19.77
C ASP A 465 6.91 0.65 20.20
N THR A 466 7.30 0.64 21.47
CA THR A 466 8.29 1.60 22.03
C THR A 466 9.71 1.27 21.61
N PHE A 467 10.03 0.00 21.50
CA PHE A 467 11.27 -0.50 20.93
C PHE A 467 10.94 -1.41 19.72
N PRO A 468 10.57 -0.82 18.55
CA PRO A 468 10.05 -1.59 17.42
C PRO A 468 11.14 -2.45 16.77
N HIS A 469 10.69 -3.45 16.00
CA HIS A 469 11.57 -4.13 15.06
C HIS A 469 12.10 -3.13 13.99
N PRO A 470 13.39 -3.18 13.59
CA PRO A 470 13.96 -2.24 12.60
C PRO A 470 13.25 -2.24 11.23
N ARG A 471 12.45 -3.28 10.92
CA ARG A 471 11.63 -3.34 9.69
C ARG A 471 10.64 -2.16 9.56
N LEU A 472 10.22 -1.57 10.69
CA LEU A 472 9.34 -0.39 10.71
C LEU A 472 9.98 0.83 10.05
N TRP A 473 11.31 1.02 10.16
CA TRP A 473 12.02 2.20 9.69
C TRP A 473 12.99 1.95 8.55
N GLY A 474 13.33 0.69 8.23
CA GLY A 474 14.40 0.35 7.30
C GLY A 474 14.05 -0.61 6.18
N CYS A 475 12.81 -1.12 6.11
CA CYS A 475 12.43 -2.22 5.20
C CYS A 475 12.77 -1.92 3.73
N PHE A 476 12.24 -0.84 3.16
CA PHE A 476 12.36 -0.51 1.74
C PHE A 476 13.78 -0.09 1.34
N PRO A 477 14.45 0.81 2.07
CA PRO A 477 15.84 1.16 1.80
C PRO A 477 16.82 -0.02 1.95
N ARG A 478 16.53 -1.00 2.84
CA ARG A 478 17.31 -2.24 2.97
C ARG A 478 17.20 -3.10 1.70
N VAL A 479 16.02 -3.19 1.10
CA VAL A 479 15.83 -3.90 -0.17
C VAL A 479 16.67 -3.25 -1.29
N LEU A 480 16.64 -1.93 -1.40
CA LEU A 480 17.42 -1.19 -2.41
C LEU A 480 18.91 -1.23 -2.14
N GLY A 481 19.33 -0.92 -0.91
CA GLY A 481 20.73 -0.78 -0.53
C GLY A 481 21.44 -2.12 -0.38
N TYR A 482 21.00 -2.91 0.58
CA TYR A 482 21.68 -4.16 0.92
C TYR A 482 21.42 -5.26 -0.11
N TYR A 483 20.14 -5.57 -0.42
CA TYR A 483 19.84 -6.73 -1.27
C TYR A 483 20.07 -6.46 -2.75
N ALA A 484 19.64 -5.32 -3.29
CA ALA A 484 19.80 -5.05 -4.71
C ALA A 484 21.20 -4.52 -5.05
N ARG A 485 21.71 -3.47 -4.36
CA ARG A 485 22.98 -2.84 -4.70
C ARG A 485 24.18 -3.64 -4.21
N GLU A 486 24.23 -4.04 -2.95
CA GLU A 486 25.42 -4.66 -2.33
C GLU A 486 25.47 -6.17 -2.62
N LEU A 487 24.42 -6.93 -2.28
CA LEU A 487 24.36 -8.38 -2.52
C LEU A 487 24.07 -8.76 -3.97
N LYS A 488 23.48 -7.83 -4.76
CA LYS A 488 23.04 -8.09 -6.15
C LYS A 488 22.11 -9.31 -6.26
N LEU A 489 21.25 -9.49 -5.25
CA LEU A 489 20.30 -10.59 -5.20
C LEU A 489 19.32 -10.52 -6.39
N PHE A 490 18.96 -9.32 -6.79
CA PHE A 490 18.18 -8.96 -7.97
C PHE A 490 18.55 -7.54 -8.42
N SER A 491 18.09 -7.12 -9.60
CA SER A 491 18.33 -5.77 -10.10
C SER A 491 17.57 -4.71 -9.29
N MET A 492 17.99 -3.45 -9.39
CA MET A 492 17.28 -2.31 -8.77
C MET A 492 15.87 -2.16 -9.37
N GLU A 493 15.70 -2.43 -10.66
CA GLU A 493 14.43 -2.45 -11.36
C GLU A 493 13.48 -3.48 -10.76
N THR A 494 13.97 -4.69 -10.50
CA THR A 494 13.21 -5.76 -9.84
C THR A 494 12.87 -5.36 -8.40
N ALA A 495 13.80 -4.76 -7.65
CA ALA A 495 13.55 -4.26 -6.31
C ALA A 495 12.39 -3.24 -6.29
N VAL A 496 12.46 -2.23 -7.15
CA VAL A 496 11.39 -1.22 -7.28
C VAL A 496 10.07 -1.87 -7.67
N HIS A 497 10.06 -2.78 -8.66
CA HIS A 497 8.85 -3.48 -9.08
C HIS A 497 8.17 -4.23 -7.92
N LYS A 498 8.94 -4.99 -7.13
CA LYS A 498 8.43 -5.74 -5.96
C LYS A 498 7.83 -4.85 -4.86
N MET A 499 8.21 -3.58 -4.83
CA MET A 499 7.73 -2.57 -3.87
C MET A 499 6.66 -1.63 -4.46
N THR A 500 6.30 -1.77 -5.74
CA THR A 500 5.42 -0.83 -6.44
C THR A 500 4.44 -1.54 -7.38
N GLY A 501 4.78 -1.70 -8.66
CA GLY A 501 3.90 -2.26 -9.68
C GLY A 501 3.41 -3.66 -9.35
N ARG A 502 4.25 -4.52 -8.75
CA ARG A 502 3.86 -5.87 -8.36
C ARG A 502 2.78 -5.86 -7.26
N VAL A 503 2.95 -5.01 -6.25
CA VAL A 503 1.95 -4.85 -5.17
C VAL A 503 0.65 -4.31 -5.74
N ALA A 504 0.74 -3.26 -6.59
CA ALA A 504 -0.43 -2.67 -7.24
C ALA A 504 -1.21 -3.70 -8.08
N GLU A 505 -0.51 -4.56 -8.84
CA GLU A 505 -1.11 -5.64 -9.63
C GLU A 505 -1.87 -6.63 -8.76
N VAL A 506 -1.25 -7.15 -7.69
CA VAL A 506 -1.83 -8.18 -6.82
C VAL A 506 -3.03 -7.64 -6.05
N PHE A 507 -2.88 -6.46 -5.46
CA PHE A 507 -3.96 -5.80 -4.70
C PHE A 507 -4.99 -5.10 -5.60
N GLY A 508 -4.79 -5.07 -6.93
CA GLY A 508 -5.70 -4.43 -7.88
C GLY A 508 -5.80 -2.92 -7.69
N ILE A 509 -4.70 -2.27 -7.35
CA ILE A 509 -4.59 -0.82 -7.19
C ILE A 509 -4.37 -0.19 -8.56
N VAL A 510 -5.31 0.64 -9.01
CA VAL A 510 -5.30 1.21 -10.36
C VAL A 510 -4.54 2.54 -10.40
N ASP A 511 -3.77 2.77 -11.48
CA ASP A 511 -3.02 3.99 -11.76
C ASP A 511 -2.01 4.41 -10.66
N ARG A 512 -1.55 3.49 -9.81
CA ARG A 512 -0.50 3.67 -8.82
C ARG A 512 0.59 2.61 -8.96
N GLY A 513 1.74 2.84 -8.36
CA GLY A 513 2.88 1.92 -8.43
C GLY A 513 3.60 1.92 -9.78
N VAL A 514 3.29 2.87 -10.66
CA VAL A 514 3.91 3.04 -11.99
C VAL A 514 4.13 4.51 -12.33
N ILE A 515 5.21 4.82 -13.06
CA ILE A 515 5.48 6.14 -13.63
C ILE A 515 5.08 6.12 -15.11
N ARG A 516 3.91 6.68 -15.41
CA ARG A 516 3.42 6.94 -16.76
C ARG A 516 2.46 8.12 -16.76
N ALA A 517 2.27 8.75 -17.91
CA ALA A 517 1.24 9.79 -18.03
C ALA A 517 -0.14 9.23 -17.65
N GLY A 518 -0.90 10.01 -16.88
CA GLY A 518 -2.21 9.65 -16.34
C GLY A 518 -2.18 8.90 -15.00
N ALA A 519 -1.04 8.35 -14.56
CA ALA A 519 -0.90 7.74 -13.23
C ALA A 519 -0.94 8.81 -12.13
N PHE A 520 -1.29 8.40 -10.91
CA PHE A 520 -1.21 9.27 -9.75
C PHE A 520 0.26 9.62 -9.45
N ALA A 521 0.48 10.85 -9.02
CA ALA A 521 1.80 11.37 -8.68
C ALA A 521 2.21 10.97 -7.25
N ASP A 522 2.26 9.66 -7.00
CA ASP A 522 2.92 9.07 -5.85
C ASP A 522 4.36 8.76 -6.28
N LEU A 523 5.32 9.50 -5.77
CA LEU A 523 6.71 9.46 -6.24
C LEU A 523 7.68 9.41 -5.07
N VAL A 524 8.84 8.79 -5.30
CA VAL A 524 9.99 8.87 -4.42
C VAL A 524 11.23 9.26 -5.22
N LEU A 525 11.94 10.27 -4.72
CA LEU A 525 13.27 10.66 -5.20
C LEU A 525 14.30 10.12 -4.22
N PHE A 526 15.27 9.36 -4.71
CA PHE A 526 16.33 8.77 -3.88
C PHE A 526 17.69 8.79 -4.56
N ASP A 527 18.74 8.64 -3.77
CA ASP A 527 20.09 8.47 -4.26
C ASP A 527 20.42 6.98 -4.39
N PRO A 528 20.51 6.41 -5.60
CA PRO A 528 20.75 4.98 -5.78
C PRO A 528 22.14 4.54 -5.31
N ALA A 529 23.10 5.46 -5.18
CA ALA A 529 24.45 5.16 -4.70
C ALA A 529 24.52 5.03 -3.18
N THR A 530 23.68 5.75 -2.44
CA THR A 530 23.77 5.86 -0.98
C THR A 530 22.57 5.32 -0.22
N VAL A 531 21.45 5.03 -0.90
CA VAL A 531 20.22 4.53 -0.25
C VAL A 531 20.51 3.27 0.56
N LYS A 532 20.13 3.29 1.84
CA LYS A 532 20.24 2.17 2.77
C LYS A 532 19.39 2.38 4.03
N ASP A 533 19.11 1.29 4.73
CA ASP A 533 18.61 1.33 6.10
C ASP A 533 19.68 1.87 7.06
N ALA A 534 19.23 2.52 8.12
CA ALA A 534 20.04 2.95 9.25
C ALA A 534 19.51 2.40 10.57
N ALA A 535 18.29 1.88 10.56
CA ALA A 535 17.68 1.18 11.68
C ALA A 535 18.29 -0.22 11.82
N ASP A 536 18.66 -0.59 13.03
CA ASP A 536 19.16 -1.91 13.42
C ASP A 536 18.46 -2.39 14.69
N PHE A 537 18.78 -3.60 15.17
CA PHE A 537 18.16 -4.17 16.36
C PHE A 537 18.56 -3.49 17.69
N ASP A 538 19.50 -2.57 17.66
CA ASP A 538 19.91 -1.78 18.84
C ASP A 538 19.44 -0.32 18.73
N HIS A 539 19.20 0.16 17.51
CA HIS A 539 18.72 1.51 17.21
C HIS A 539 17.59 1.46 16.18
N PRO A 540 16.41 0.94 16.54
CA PRO A 540 15.39 0.53 15.58
C PRO A 540 14.62 1.71 14.93
N THR A 541 14.76 2.94 15.43
CA THR A 541 13.99 4.11 14.98
C THR A 541 14.82 5.14 14.18
N ARG A 542 15.98 4.74 13.65
CA ARG A 542 16.81 5.62 12.84
C ARG A 542 16.20 5.76 11.44
N PRO A 543 15.95 7.00 10.96
CA PRO A 543 15.49 7.22 9.60
C PRO A 543 16.50 6.73 8.56
N SER A 544 15.99 6.28 7.43
CA SER A 544 16.78 5.77 6.32
C SER A 544 17.68 6.82 5.69
N ILE A 545 18.77 6.40 5.06
CA ILE A 545 19.70 7.25 4.33
C ILE A 545 19.37 7.18 2.84
N GLY A 546 19.50 8.30 2.13
CA GLY A 546 19.42 8.36 0.67
C GLY A 546 18.01 8.47 0.09
N ILE A 547 16.93 8.46 0.90
CA ILE A 547 15.63 8.93 0.48
C ILE A 547 15.63 10.46 0.58
N LEU A 548 15.36 11.15 -0.52
CA LEU A 548 15.49 12.59 -0.61
C LEU A 548 14.14 13.31 -0.44
N GLU A 549 13.11 12.81 -1.13
CA GLU A 549 11.75 13.35 -1.03
C GLU A 549 10.72 12.28 -1.40
N THR A 550 9.56 12.33 -0.75
CA THR A 550 8.41 11.46 -1.04
C THR A 550 7.18 12.33 -1.29
N TRP A 551 6.50 12.10 -2.42
CA TRP A 551 5.25 12.75 -2.77
C TRP A 551 4.10 11.76 -2.71
N VAL A 552 2.96 12.23 -2.24
CA VAL A 552 1.68 11.51 -2.20
C VAL A 552 0.65 12.35 -2.94
N ASN A 553 0.05 11.81 -3.98
CA ASN A 553 -0.91 12.52 -4.82
C ASN A 553 -0.40 13.92 -5.24
N GLY A 554 0.87 14.03 -5.64
CA GLY A 554 1.53 15.25 -6.08
C GLY A 554 1.98 16.20 -4.98
N GLN A 555 1.64 15.95 -3.71
CA GLN A 555 2.05 16.78 -2.58
C GLN A 555 3.27 16.17 -1.87
N SER A 556 4.24 17.03 -1.54
CA SER A 556 5.43 16.61 -0.78
C SER A 556 5.05 16.21 0.65
N ALA A 557 5.22 14.95 1.00
CA ALA A 557 4.89 14.39 2.31
C ALA A 557 6.12 14.25 3.23
N TYR A 558 7.31 14.04 2.65
CA TYR A 558 8.57 13.95 3.37
C TYR A 558 9.69 14.62 2.58
N VAL A 559 10.56 15.34 3.29
CA VAL A 559 11.78 15.94 2.74
C VAL A 559 12.96 15.62 3.65
N ASN A 560 14.02 15.06 3.09
CA ASN A 560 15.23 14.74 3.84
C ASN A 560 15.79 15.98 4.56
N GLY A 561 16.17 15.82 5.82
CA GLY A 561 16.67 16.90 6.68
C GLY A 561 15.57 17.83 7.25
N LYS A 562 14.34 17.77 6.73
CA LYS A 562 13.18 18.51 7.29
C LYS A 562 12.18 17.60 8.00
N GLY A 563 12.12 16.32 7.62
CA GLY A 563 11.18 15.35 8.16
C GLY A 563 9.85 15.30 7.42
N ALA A 564 8.78 14.86 8.10
CA ALA A 564 7.42 14.89 7.58
C ALA A 564 6.96 16.33 7.40
N THR A 565 6.24 16.58 6.30
CA THR A 565 5.52 17.86 6.10
C THR A 565 4.16 17.80 6.77
N GLU A 566 3.42 18.91 6.75
CA GLU A 566 2.03 18.94 7.23
C GLU A 566 1.02 18.42 6.18
N ALA A 567 1.50 17.95 5.02
CA ALA A 567 0.64 17.47 3.94
C ALA A 567 -0.15 16.23 4.36
N ARG A 568 -1.44 16.27 4.10
CA ARG A 568 -2.40 15.19 4.31
C ARG A 568 -3.11 14.88 3.00
N ALA A 569 -2.33 14.37 2.03
CA ALA A 569 -2.80 14.13 0.67
C ALA A 569 -3.27 12.69 0.42
N GLY A 570 -3.15 11.82 1.40
CA GLY A 570 -3.53 10.41 1.29
C GLY A 570 -5.03 10.23 1.09
N ARG A 571 -5.37 9.16 0.41
CA ARG A 571 -6.75 8.76 0.09
C ARG A 571 -7.00 7.31 0.47
N LEU A 572 -8.25 6.98 0.75
CA LEU A 572 -8.67 5.58 0.79
C LEU A 572 -8.61 5.03 -0.65
N VAL A 573 -7.80 4.01 -0.85
CA VAL A 573 -7.62 3.32 -2.14
C VAL A 573 -8.40 2.02 -2.12
N THR A 574 -9.19 1.78 -3.14
CA THR A 574 -10.03 0.59 -3.23
C THR A 574 -9.63 -0.28 -4.42
N ARG A 575 -9.86 -1.60 -4.30
CA ARG A 575 -9.56 -2.56 -5.34
C ARG A 575 -10.38 -2.28 -6.61
N GLY A 576 -9.71 -2.25 -7.77
CA GLY A 576 -10.35 -2.04 -9.08
C GLY A 576 -10.83 -0.60 -9.33
N ARG A 577 -10.48 0.36 -8.45
CA ARG A 577 -10.79 1.79 -8.62
C ARG A 577 -9.53 2.61 -8.39
N GLY A 578 -9.34 3.65 -9.22
CA GLY A 578 -8.22 4.57 -9.13
C GLY A 578 -8.48 5.73 -8.15
#